data_befaa1340aa600afc82b3e1faa3318c4
#
_entry.id   befaa1340aa600afc82b3e1faa3318c4
#
_cell.length_a   1.000
_cell.length_b   1.000
_cell.length_c   1.000
_cell.angle_alpha   90.00
_cell.angle_beta   90.00
_cell.angle_gamma   90.00
#
_symmetry.space_group_name_H-M   'P 1'
#
loop_
_entity.id
_entity.type
_entity.pdbx_description
1 polymer ?
#
loop_
_entity_poly.entity_id
_entity_poly.type
_entity_poly.pdbx_seq_one_letter_code
_entity_poly.pdbx_strand_id
1 'polypeptide(L)'
;MSSFRLTSAAVLLAVIAIAPLAAAQQEFAPPQGNGHVIVLISGTAGPKHDVEFAKAIAALGYDVALFDGNTMEGKGADVLRSAIAQAKQMPHALAGKVALVGLSLGGGYSLFYGSQMPNDVAVDIVWYPATGFFLRFPRFASHIQVPVLMFAGEADTYRNCCLISTARSLAAAAAEAKAPFELVPYPNTTHDFIVGGSNYNPQSYNDAFARMTARLKTAFGDASARNP
;
A
#
# COMPACT_ATOMS: atom_id res chain seq x y z
N MET A 1 49.22 -6.54 55.05
CA MET A 1 48.63 -5.36 54.30
C MET A 1 47.97 -5.91 53.07
N SER A 2 46.64 -6.04 53.10
CA SER A 2 45.87 -6.68 52.04
C SER A 2 45.13 -5.59 51.26
N SER A 3 45.45 -5.43 49.98
CA SER A 3 44.85 -4.41 49.10
C SER A 3 43.59 -4.93 48.46
N PHE A 4 42.45 -4.41 48.86
CA PHE A 4 41.17 -4.63 48.20
C PHE A 4 41.10 -3.78 46.92
N ARG A 5 41.00 -4.46 45.76
CA ARG A 5 40.69 -3.78 44.48
C ARG A 5 39.16 -3.77 44.29
N LEU A 6 38.57 -2.59 44.31
CA LEU A 6 37.17 -2.36 43.89
C LEU A 6 37.11 -2.35 42.36
N THR A 7 36.42 -3.30 41.79
CA THR A 7 36.01 -3.29 40.34
C THR A 7 34.69 -2.57 40.21
N SER A 8 34.74 -1.38 39.62
CA SER A 8 33.53 -0.63 39.23
C SER A 8 32.89 -1.27 38.00
N ALA A 9 31.72 -1.85 38.16
CA ALA A 9 30.90 -2.27 37.04
C ALA A 9 30.13 -1.07 36.49
N ALA A 10 30.44 -0.67 35.25
CA ALA A 10 29.71 0.36 34.54
C ALA A 10 28.39 -0.26 33.98
N VAL A 11 27.25 0.17 34.49
CA VAL A 11 25.95 -0.19 33.97
C VAL A 11 25.67 0.70 32.74
N LEU A 12 25.73 0.08 31.55
CA LEU A 12 25.33 0.74 30.30
C LEU A 12 23.81 0.80 30.27
N LEU A 13 23.21 1.97 30.54
CA LEU A 13 21.79 2.24 30.27
C LEU A 13 21.60 2.40 28.76
N ALA A 14 21.02 1.40 28.12
CA ALA A 14 20.54 1.54 26.76
C ALA A 14 19.33 2.48 26.74
N VAL A 15 19.51 3.69 26.24
CA VAL A 15 18.40 4.61 25.94
C VAL A 15 17.69 4.07 24.70
N ILE A 16 16.56 3.41 24.91
CA ILE A 16 15.64 3.07 23.82
C ILE A 16 15.03 4.39 23.35
N ALA A 17 15.51 4.90 22.23
CA ALA A 17 14.89 6.04 21.56
C ALA A 17 13.51 5.59 21.07
N ILE A 18 12.45 6.02 21.76
CA ILE A 18 11.08 5.88 21.29
C ILE A 18 10.97 6.83 20.10
N ALA A 19 11.00 6.28 18.88
CA ALA A 19 10.69 7.04 17.70
C ALA A 19 9.26 7.62 17.84
N PRO A 20 8.99 8.88 17.40
CA PRO A 20 7.66 9.43 17.48
C PRO A 20 6.70 8.53 16.72
N LEU A 21 5.56 8.19 17.35
CA LEU A 21 4.49 7.45 16.71
C LEU A 21 4.12 8.17 15.42
N ALA A 22 4.41 7.55 14.28
CA ALA A 22 3.81 7.96 13.02
C ALA A 22 2.29 7.81 13.16
N ALA A 23 1.53 8.65 12.44
CA ALA A 23 0.07 8.74 12.51
C ALA A 23 -0.60 7.38 12.69
N ALA A 24 -1.53 7.28 13.65
CA ALA A 24 -2.12 6.04 14.13
C ALA A 24 -2.57 5.12 12.99
N GLN A 25 -1.82 4.06 12.81
CA GLN A 25 -2.12 2.97 11.90
C GLN A 25 -3.20 2.11 12.54
N GLN A 26 -4.27 1.82 11.81
CA GLN A 26 -5.32 0.91 12.26
C GLN A 26 -5.07 -0.47 11.68
N GLU A 27 -4.95 -1.50 12.54
CA GLU A 27 -4.84 -2.90 12.14
C GLU A 27 -6.22 -3.53 11.94
N PHE A 28 -6.33 -4.34 10.90
CA PHE A 28 -7.44 -5.27 10.68
C PHE A 28 -6.82 -6.65 10.51
N ALA A 29 -6.87 -7.41 11.59
CA ALA A 29 -6.30 -8.74 11.66
C ALA A 29 -7.04 -9.74 10.75
N PRO A 30 -6.35 -10.77 10.23
CA PRO A 30 -7.01 -11.86 9.53
C PRO A 30 -8.01 -12.59 10.43
N PRO A 31 -9.05 -13.26 9.89
CA PRO A 31 -10.04 -13.99 10.70
C PRO A 31 -9.44 -15.09 11.55
N GLN A 32 -8.32 -15.65 11.15
CA GLN A 32 -7.60 -16.71 11.85
C GLN A 32 -6.08 -16.60 11.63
N GLY A 33 -5.30 -16.88 12.67
CA GLY A 33 -3.85 -16.97 12.63
C GLY A 33 -3.15 -15.68 12.21
N ASN A 34 -2.08 -15.82 11.43
CA ASN A 34 -1.28 -14.72 10.91
C ASN A 34 -1.49 -14.56 9.40
N GLY A 35 -1.37 -13.33 8.88
CA GLY A 35 -1.52 -13.01 7.46
C GLY A 35 -0.33 -12.29 6.87
N HIS A 36 -0.16 -12.39 5.53
CA HIS A 36 0.75 -11.50 4.83
C HIS A 36 0.26 -10.06 4.97
N VAL A 37 1.21 -9.15 5.16
CA VAL A 37 0.91 -7.75 5.44
C VAL A 37 0.48 -7.00 4.18
N ILE A 38 -0.66 -6.33 4.28
CA ILE A 38 -1.12 -5.34 3.31
C ILE A 38 -1.03 -3.95 3.96
N VAL A 39 -0.25 -3.05 3.38
CA VAL A 39 -0.27 -1.63 3.75
C VAL A 39 -1.30 -0.95 2.86
N LEU A 40 -2.48 -0.66 3.41
CA LEU A 40 -3.55 0.06 2.74
C LEU A 40 -3.40 1.57 3.01
N ILE A 41 -3.25 2.35 1.96
CA ILE A 41 -3.01 3.80 2.04
C ILE A 41 -4.27 4.53 1.56
N SER A 42 -4.90 5.27 2.46
CA SER A 42 -6.16 5.97 2.20
C SER A 42 -6.01 7.12 1.20
N GLY A 43 -7.15 7.49 0.58
CA GLY A 43 -7.27 8.73 -0.18
C GLY A 43 -7.36 9.99 0.69
N THR A 44 -7.69 11.13 0.06
CA THR A 44 -7.85 12.43 0.75
C THR A 44 -8.98 12.46 1.78
N ALA A 45 -9.96 11.56 1.68
CA ALA A 45 -11.04 11.43 2.67
C ALA A 45 -10.55 10.86 4.02
N GLY A 46 -9.35 10.28 4.03
CA GLY A 46 -8.70 9.72 5.22
C GLY A 46 -9.17 8.30 5.57
N PRO A 47 -8.49 7.66 6.54
CA PRO A 47 -8.64 6.23 6.79
C PRO A 47 -10.04 5.81 7.22
N LYS A 48 -10.81 6.67 7.90
CA LYS A 48 -12.18 6.34 8.30
C LYS A 48 -13.11 6.01 7.13
N HIS A 49 -12.86 6.60 5.97
CA HIS A 49 -13.62 6.36 4.74
C HIS A 49 -13.39 4.94 4.19
N ASP A 50 -12.21 4.38 4.40
CA ASP A 50 -11.74 3.17 3.76
C ASP A 50 -11.82 1.91 4.66
N VAL A 51 -12.47 2.03 5.84
CA VAL A 51 -12.59 0.94 6.84
C VAL A 51 -13.27 -0.30 6.28
N GLU A 52 -14.37 -0.15 5.53
CA GLU A 52 -15.10 -1.30 4.97
C GLU A 52 -14.27 -2.03 3.90
N PHE A 53 -13.49 -1.30 3.13
CA PHE A 53 -12.56 -1.89 2.19
C PHE A 53 -11.40 -2.63 2.89
N ALA A 54 -10.84 -2.05 3.96
CA ALA A 54 -9.83 -2.71 4.80
C ALA A 54 -10.35 -4.03 5.38
N LYS A 55 -11.58 -4.05 5.94
CA LYS A 55 -12.24 -5.26 6.44
C LYS A 55 -12.43 -6.30 5.34
N ALA A 56 -12.83 -5.88 4.13
CA ALA A 56 -13.02 -6.79 3.01
C ALA A 56 -11.70 -7.48 2.61
N ILE A 57 -10.57 -6.77 2.65
CA ILE A 57 -9.24 -7.35 2.40
C ILE A 57 -8.83 -8.29 3.53
N ALA A 58 -9.02 -7.88 4.80
CA ALA A 58 -8.68 -8.70 5.95
C ALA A 58 -9.45 -10.04 5.97
N ALA A 59 -10.72 -10.02 5.55
CA ALA A 59 -11.55 -11.22 5.41
C ALA A 59 -10.99 -12.28 4.45
N LEU A 60 -10.06 -11.88 3.55
CA LEU A 60 -9.34 -12.81 2.66
C LEU A 60 -8.17 -13.53 3.37
N GLY A 61 -7.88 -13.22 4.65
CA GLY A 61 -6.80 -13.81 5.43
C GLY A 61 -5.50 -13.00 5.43
N TYR A 62 -5.53 -11.72 5.03
CA TYR A 62 -4.40 -10.79 5.11
C TYR A 62 -4.44 -9.97 6.40
N ASP A 63 -3.26 -9.57 6.89
CA ASP A 63 -3.11 -8.63 8.00
C ASP A 63 -3.00 -7.21 7.42
N VAL A 64 -4.04 -6.38 7.62
CA VAL A 64 -4.16 -5.09 6.93
C VAL A 64 -3.84 -3.93 7.88
N ALA A 65 -2.85 -3.14 7.50
CA ALA A 65 -2.48 -1.88 8.12
C ALA A 65 -3.06 -0.72 7.34
N LEU A 66 -4.13 -0.10 7.83
CA LEU A 66 -4.74 1.08 7.21
C LEU A 66 -4.02 2.35 7.67
N PHE A 67 -3.49 3.09 6.71
CA PHE A 67 -2.63 4.24 6.91
C PHE A 67 -3.21 5.51 6.26
N ASP A 68 -3.01 6.68 6.88
CA ASP A 68 -3.49 7.96 6.34
C ASP A 68 -2.57 8.50 5.24
N GLY A 69 -3.04 8.47 3.98
CA GLY A 69 -2.30 8.98 2.83
C GLY A 69 -2.01 10.49 2.89
N ASN A 70 -2.81 11.27 3.64
CA ASN A 70 -2.55 12.71 3.79
C ASN A 70 -1.25 13.01 4.55
N THR A 71 -0.75 12.06 5.35
CA THR A 71 0.52 12.23 6.10
C THR A 71 1.76 12.13 5.21
N MET A 72 1.60 11.70 3.96
CA MET A 72 2.71 11.50 3.02
C MET A 72 3.12 12.78 2.27
N GLU A 73 2.36 13.86 2.40
CA GLU A 73 2.66 15.11 1.72
C GLU A 73 4.04 15.65 2.10
N GLY A 74 4.87 15.95 1.11
CA GLY A 74 6.23 16.49 1.26
C GLY A 74 7.31 15.54 1.81
N LYS A 75 6.93 14.36 2.33
CA LYS A 75 7.85 13.38 2.93
C LYS A 75 7.56 11.94 2.50
N GLY A 76 6.90 11.75 1.38
CA GLY A 76 6.25 10.51 0.99
C GLY A 76 7.08 9.24 1.08
N ALA A 77 8.33 9.23 0.59
CA ALA A 77 9.17 8.02 0.62
C ALA A 77 9.52 7.55 2.05
N ASP A 78 9.86 8.49 2.93
CA ASP A 78 10.28 8.15 4.30
C ASP A 78 9.07 7.74 5.15
N VAL A 79 7.94 8.42 4.96
CA VAL A 79 6.68 8.06 5.61
C VAL A 79 6.23 6.67 5.17
N LEU A 80 6.30 6.36 3.87
CA LEU A 80 5.95 5.02 3.37
C LEU A 80 6.88 3.93 3.93
N ARG A 81 8.19 4.15 3.97
CA ARG A 81 9.14 3.21 4.62
C ARG A 81 8.80 2.99 6.09
N SER A 82 8.47 4.06 6.82
CA SER A 82 8.06 3.98 8.22
C SER A 82 6.77 3.19 8.38
N ALA A 83 5.77 3.43 7.52
CA ALA A 83 4.50 2.70 7.52
C ALA A 83 4.72 1.19 7.27
N ILE A 84 5.54 0.84 6.28
CA ILE A 84 5.91 -0.56 6.00
C ILE A 84 6.62 -1.20 7.20
N ALA A 85 7.58 -0.50 7.81
CA ALA A 85 8.32 -1.02 8.96
C ALA A 85 7.39 -1.26 10.16
N GLN A 86 6.45 -0.36 10.43
CA GLN A 86 5.45 -0.51 11.50
C GLN A 86 4.48 -1.65 11.21
N ALA A 87 3.98 -1.75 9.98
CA ALA A 87 3.07 -2.81 9.57
C ALA A 87 3.70 -4.21 9.75
N LYS A 88 4.98 -4.36 9.45
CA LYS A 88 5.73 -5.61 9.67
C LYS A 88 5.89 -5.99 11.15
N GLN A 89 5.60 -5.10 12.11
CA GLN A 89 5.65 -5.35 13.54
C GLN A 89 4.25 -5.61 14.16
N MET A 90 3.20 -5.63 13.36
CA MET A 90 1.85 -5.94 13.86
C MET A 90 1.78 -7.37 14.42
N PRO A 91 0.90 -7.62 15.41
CA PRO A 91 0.81 -8.92 16.09
C PRO A 91 0.55 -10.12 15.19
N HIS A 92 -0.20 -9.92 14.09
CA HIS A 92 -0.57 -10.97 13.16
C HIS A 92 0.25 -10.95 11.85
N ALA A 93 1.30 -10.14 11.79
CA ALA A 93 2.11 -9.99 10.59
C ALA A 93 2.98 -11.23 10.32
N LEU A 94 2.85 -11.83 9.15
CA LEU A 94 3.84 -12.76 8.63
C LEU A 94 5.09 -12.01 8.13
N ALA A 95 6.26 -12.57 8.44
CA ALA A 95 7.53 -12.01 7.98
C ALA A 95 7.62 -11.99 6.44
N GLY A 96 8.31 -10.98 5.89
CA GLY A 96 8.59 -10.90 4.45
C GLY A 96 8.30 -9.54 3.85
N LYS A 97 8.10 -9.52 2.53
CA LYS A 97 7.66 -8.33 1.80
C LYS A 97 6.18 -8.08 2.07
N VAL A 98 5.77 -6.81 1.96
CA VAL A 98 4.36 -6.41 2.04
C VAL A 98 3.75 -6.26 0.65
N ALA A 99 2.42 -6.27 0.55
CA ALA A 99 1.76 -5.66 -0.59
C ALA A 99 1.32 -4.23 -0.21
N LEU A 100 1.39 -3.33 -1.18
CA LEU A 100 0.76 -2.02 -1.07
C LEU A 100 -0.60 -2.05 -1.76
N VAL A 101 -1.58 -1.43 -1.13
CA VAL A 101 -2.87 -1.13 -1.75
C VAL A 101 -3.14 0.34 -1.53
N GLY A 102 -3.15 1.14 -2.59
CA GLY A 102 -3.31 2.58 -2.49
C GLY A 102 -4.59 3.07 -3.15
N LEU A 103 -5.30 3.99 -2.49
CA LEU A 103 -6.56 4.58 -2.94
C LEU A 103 -6.35 6.06 -3.29
N SER A 104 -6.78 6.52 -4.45
CA SER A 104 -6.76 7.93 -4.84
C SER A 104 -5.39 8.60 -4.57
N LEU A 105 -5.29 9.56 -3.64
CA LEU A 105 -4.04 10.19 -3.21
C LEU A 105 -3.03 9.17 -2.71
N GLY A 106 -3.46 8.26 -1.83
CA GLY A 106 -2.62 7.16 -1.32
C GLY A 106 -2.15 6.24 -2.45
N GLY A 107 -2.99 6.00 -3.46
CA GLY A 107 -2.64 5.27 -4.68
C GLY A 107 -1.57 5.99 -5.50
N GLY A 108 -1.65 7.31 -5.60
CA GLY A 108 -0.61 8.12 -6.24
C GLY A 108 0.73 8.02 -5.53
N TYR A 109 0.76 8.12 -4.20
CA TYR A 109 1.99 7.99 -3.41
C TYR A 109 2.55 6.57 -3.41
N SER A 110 1.69 5.55 -3.28
CA SER A 110 2.08 4.15 -3.38
C SER A 110 2.77 3.89 -4.72
N LEU A 111 2.12 4.26 -5.81
CA LEU A 111 2.65 4.12 -7.15
C LEU A 111 3.98 4.85 -7.31
N PHE A 112 4.08 6.11 -6.86
CA PHE A 112 5.28 6.94 -7.05
C PHE A 112 6.48 6.45 -6.25
N TYR A 113 6.29 6.02 -5.02
CA TYR A 113 7.38 5.60 -4.13
C TYR A 113 7.48 4.08 -4.00
N GLY A 114 6.36 3.40 -3.78
CA GLY A 114 6.29 1.97 -3.49
C GLY A 114 6.69 1.09 -4.67
N SER A 115 6.33 1.49 -5.90
CA SER A 115 6.72 0.76 -7.12
C SER A 115 8.25 0.68 -7.34
N GLN A 116 9.02 1.47 -6.58
CA GLN A 116 10.48 1.52 -6.61
C GLN A 116 11.15 0.86 -5.39
N MET A 117 10.40 0.11 -4.57
CA MET A 117 10.87 -0.54 -3.35
C MET A 117 10.88 -2.09 -3.44
N PRO A 118 11.60 -2.69 -4.39
CA PRO A 118 11.50 -4.15 -4.65
C PRO A 118 12.01 -5.02 -3.49
N ASN A 119 12.77 -4.47 -2.55
CA ASN A 119 13.23 -5.21 -1.37
C ASN A 119 12.15 -5.36 -0.31
N ASP A 120 11.21 -4.41 -0.21
CA ASP A 120 10.18 -4.35 0.82
C ASP A 120 8.79 -4.69 0.30
N VAL A 121 8.52 -4.45 -0.99
CA VAL A 121 7.21 -4.56 -1.61
C VAL A 121 7.21 -5.72 -2.61
N ALA A 122 6.22 -6.61 -2.48
CA ALA A 122 6.00 -7.72 -3.39
C ALA A 122 5.13 -7.34 -4.59
N VAL A 123 4.15 -6.48 -4.36
CA VAL A 123 3.21 -5.97 -5.37
C VAL A 123 2.63 -4.64 -4.91
N ASP A 124 2.35 -3.75 -5.86
CA ASP A 124 1.67 -2.47 -5.62
C ASP A 124 0.36 -2.44 -6.43
N ILE A 125 -0.77 -2.33 -5.72
CA ILE A 125 -2.11 -2.36 -6.32
C ILE A 125 -2.78 -1.03 -6.05
N VAL A 126 -3.09 -0.29 -7.12
CA VAL A 126 -3.60 1.08 -6.98
C VAL A 126 -4.98 1.23 -7.60
N TRP A 127 -5.89 1.84 -6.82
CA TRP A 127 -7.27 2.07 -7.21
C TRP A 127 -7.48 3.55 -7.47
N TYR A 128 -7.95 3.89 -8.66
CA TYR A 128 -8.22 5.27 -9.10
C TYR A 128 -7.16 6.29 -8.64
N PRO A 129 -5.84 5.99 -8.85
CA PRO A 129 -4.76 6.73 -8.22
C PRO A 129 -4.69 8.17 -8.73
N ALA A 130 -4.28 9.10 -7.85
CA ALA A 130 -3.96 10.46 -8.24
C ALA A 130 -2.67 10.49 -9.09
N THR A 131 -2.83 10.51 -10.40
CA THR A 131 -1.72 10.52 -11.37
C THR A 131 -1.42 11.90 -11.96
N GLY A 132 -2.24 12.91 -11.66
CA GLY A 132 -2.13 14.25 -12.22
C GLY A 132 -0.85 15.02 -11.83
N PHE A 133 -0.12 14.58 -10.78
CA PHE A 133 1.15 15.17 -10.40
C PHE A 133 2.39 14.50 -11.04
N PHE A 134 2.21 13.43 -11.81
CA PHE A 134 3.30 12.79 -12.54
C PHE A 134 3.67 13.61 -13.78
N LEU A 135 4.84 14.23 -13.74
CA LEU A 135 5.24 15.17 -14.80
C LEU A 135 5.99 14.53 -15.98
N ARG A 136 6.57 13.34 -15.80
CA ARG A 136 7.43 12.68 -16.80
C ARG A 136 7.22 11.18 -16.80
N PHE A 137 6.15 10.71 -17.39
CA PHE A 137 5.81 9.29 -17.46
C PHE A 137 6.93 8.37 -17.94
N PRO A 138 7.67 8.67 -19.04
CA PRO A 138 8.75 7.78 -19.49
C PRO A 138 9.86 7.61 -18.44
N ARG A 139 10.25 8.70 -17.78
CA ARG A 139 11.27 8.65 -16.72
C ARG A 139 10.76 7.89 -15.49
N PHE A 140 9.51 8.11 -15.09
CA PHE A 140 8.94 7.40 -13.97
C PHE A 140 8.81 5.90 -14.28
N ALA A 141 8.26 5.55 -15.44
CA ALA A 141 8.05 4.17 -15.85
C ALA A 141 9.35 3.33 -15.86
N SER A 142 10.48 3.92 -16.24
CA SER A 142 11.78 3.23 -16.24
C SER A 142 12.32 2.89 -14.85
N HIS A 143 11.70 3.43 -13.77
CA HIS A 143 12.08 3.15 -12.39
C HIS A 143 11.11 2.19 -11.68
N ILE A 144 10.03 1.78 -12.33
CA ILE A 144 9.10 0.77 -11.76
C ILE A 144 9.82 -0.58 -11.71
N GLN A 145 9.99 -1.12 -10.51
CA GLN A 145 10.66 -2.40 -10.26
C GLN A 145 9.73 -3.42 -9.59
N VAL A 146 8.69 -2.94 -8.92
CA VAL A 146 7.66 -3.75 -8.28
C VAL A 146 6.52 -3.98 -9.28
N PRO A 147 5.93 -5.18 -9.40
CA PRO A 147 4.74 -5.39 -10.20
C PRO A 147 3.60 -4.47 -9.75
N VAL A 148 3.06 -3.70 -10.69
CA VAL A 148 1.94 -2.76 -10.46
C VAL A 148 0.68 -3.27 -11.13
N LEU A 149 -0.45 -3.21 -10.40
CA LEU A 149 -1.80 -3.40 -10.94
C LEU A 149 -2.62 -2.15 -10.66
N MET A 150 -3.01 -1.45 -11.72
CA MET A 150 -3.78 -0.21 -11.63
C MET A 150 -5.22 -0.41 -12.10
N PHE A 151 -6.18 0.00 -11.28
CA PHE A 151 -7.59 0.09 -11.62
C PHE A 151 -7.98 1.55 -11.79
N ALA A 152 -8.59 1.91 -12.93
CA ALA A 152 -8.98 3.29 -13.24
C ALA A 152 -10.36 3.36 -13.89
N GLY A 153 -11.22 4.26 -13.40
CA GLY A 153 -12.51 4.56 -14.00
C GLY A 153 -12.36 5.40 -15.26
N GLU A 154 -13.04 5.03 -16.35
CA GLU A 154 -13.00 5.81 -17.60
C GLU A 154 -13.80 7.12 -17.51
N ALA A 155 -14.77 7.19 -16.59
CA ALA A 155 -15.55 8.39 -16.32
C ALA A 155 -15.04 9.18 -15.10
N ASP A 156 -13.85 8.85 -14.58
CA ASP A 156 -13.26 9.57 -13.46
C ASP A 156 -12.74 10.94 -13.88
N THR A 157 -13.40 11.99 -13.36
CA THR A 157 -13.04 13.40 -13.57
C THR A 157 -12.73 14.10 -12.24
N TYR A 158 -12.61 13.34 -11.14
CA TYR A 158 -12.44 13.91 -9.81
C TYR A 158 -11.22 14.84 -9.74
N ARG A 159 -11.48 16.12 -9.51
CA ARG A 159 -10.47 17.18 -9.40
C ARG A 159 -9.38 17.16 -10.49
N ASN A 160 -9.64 16.55 -11.64
CA ASN A 160 -8.66 16.31 -12.70
C ASN A 160 -7.38 15.56 -12.27
N CYS A 161 -7.40 14.88 -11.12
CA CYS A 161 -6.22 14.19 -10.59
C CYS A 161 -6.02 12.77 -11.14
N CYS A 162 -7.13 12.13 -11.54
CA CYS A 162 -7.20 10.68 -11.65
C CYS A 162 -7.72 10.25 -13.03
N LEU A 163 -7.48 11.09 -14.04
CA LEU A 163 -8.01 10.94 -15.39
C LEU A 163 -7.50 9.66 -16.06
N ILE A 164 -8.39 8.95 -16.74
CA ILE A 164 -8.03 7.76 -17.53
C ILE A 164 -6.97 8.06 -18.61
N SER A 165 -6.94 9.28 -19.15
CA SER A 165 -5.94 9.70 -20.13
C SER A 165 -4.52 9.66 -19.56
N THR A 166 -4.34 10.11 -18.31
CA THR A 166 -3.03 10.03 -17.61
C THR A 166 -2.66 8.59 -17.27
N ALA A 167 -3.62 7.75 -16.83
CA ALA A 167 -3.40 6.34 -16.58
C ALA A 167 -2.97 5.58 -17.86
N ARG A 168 -3.62 5.84 -19.00
CA ARG A 168 -3.23 5.28 -20.30
C ARG A 168 -1.86 5.75 -20.78
N SER A 169 -1.54 7.02 -20.60
CA SER A 169 -0.20 7.56 -20.93
C SER A 169 0.90 6.90 -20.10
N LEU A 170 0.64 6.67 -18.81
CA LEU A 170 1.59 5.95 -17.95
C LEU A 170 1.71 4.48 -18.36
N ALA A 171 0.60 3.80 -18.68
CA ALA A 171 0.64 2.41 -19.15
C ALA A 171 1.43 2.26 -20.46
N ALA A 172 1.27 3.20 -21.40
CA ALA A 172 2.05 3.23 -22.64
C ALA A 172 3.57 3.41 -22.36
N ALA A 173 3.93 4.36 -21.50
CA ALA A 173 5.32 4.57 -21.10
C ALA A 173 5.90 3.35 -20.36
N ALA A 174 5.09 2.67 -19.53
CA ALA A 174 5.51 1.46 -18.85
C ALA A 174 5.77 0.30 -19.83
N ALA A 175 4.92 0.17 -20.85
CA ALA A 175 5.10 -0.84 -21.90
C ALA A 175 6.41 -0.59 -22.70
N GLU A 176 6.71 0.66 -23.07
CA GLU A 176 7.96 1.05 -23.72
C GLU A 176 9.18 0.75 -22.84
N ALA A 177 9.08 1.02 -21.54
CA ALA A 177 10.13 0.75 -20.57
C ALA A 177 10.23 -0.74 -20.18
N LYS A 178 9.31 -1.61 -20.66
CA LYS A 178 9.17 -3.02 -20.24
C LYS A 178 8.99 -3.18 -18.71
N ALA A 179 8.38 -2.19 -18.08
CA ALA A 179 8.09 -2.20 -16.65
C ALA A 179 6.95 -3.20 -16.33
N PRO A 180 6.97 -3.83 -15.15
CA PRO A 180 5.93 -4.78 -14.75
C PRO A 180 4.65 -4.04 -14.30
N PHE A 181 3.90 -3.51 -15.27
CA PHE A 181 2.74 -2.65 -15.05
C PHE A 181 1.54 -3.13 -15.85
N GLU A 182 0.39 -3.20 -15.20
CA GLU A 182 -0.90 -3.53 -15.81
C GLU A 182 -1.93 -2.47 -15.46
N LEU A 183 -2.64 -1.95 -16.48
CA LEU A 183 -3.80 -1.07 -16.33
C LEU A 183 -5.07 -1.82 -16.69
N VAL A 184 -6.06 -1.77 -15.78
CA VAL A 184 -7.42 -2.27 -16.00
C VAL A 184 -8.39 -1.08 -15.98
N PRO A 185 -8.85 -0.61 -17.14
CA PRO A 185 -9.83 0.46 -17.22
C PRO A 185 -11.25 -0.08 -17.03
N TYR A 186 -12.11 0.71 -16.37
CA TYR A 186 -13.52 0.37 -16.13
C TYR A 186 -14.45 1.38 -16.81
N PRO A 187 -15.20 0.99 -17.88
CA PRO A 187 -16.17 1.85 -18.53
C PRO A 187 -17.25 2.36 -17.56
N ASN A 188 -17.73 3.59 -17.77
CA ASN A 188 -18.81 4.21 -16.99
C ASN A 188 -18.57 4.24 -15.46
N THR A 189 -17.32 4.10 -15.02
CA THR A 189 -16.93 4.08 -13.62
C THR A 189 -16.23 5.39 -13.27
N THR A 190 -16.69 6.01 -12.19
CA THR A 190 -16.17 7.27 -11.67
C THR A 190 -15.16 7.02 -10.55
N HIS A 191 -14.70 8.10 -9.89
CA HIS A 191 -13.82 8.03 -8.74
C HIS A 191 -14.45 7.30 -7.56
N ASP A 192 -13.65 6.63 -6.71
CA ASP A 192 -14.09 6.09 -5.41
C ASP A 192 -15.18 5.00 -5.54
N PHE A 193 -14.95 4.04 -6.44
CA PHE A 193 -15.91 2.97 -6.77
C PHE A 193 -15.80 1.71 -5.87
N ILE A 194 -15.05 1.79 -4.76
CA ILE A 194 -14.88 0.69 -3.79
C ILE A 194 -16.09 0.54 -2.86
N VAL A 195 -16.18 -0.58 -2.14
CA VAL A 195 -17.15 -0.77 -1.05
C VAL A 195 -16.94 0.30 0.04
N GLY A 196 -18.01 0.96 0.43
CA GLY A 196 -17.96 2.12 1.34
C GLY A 196 -17.62 3.45 0.66
N GLY A 197 -17.20 3.43 -0.60
CA GLY A 197 -16.90 4.62 -1.38
C GLY A 197 -18.14 5.41 -1.80
N SER A 198 -17.95 6.71 -2.07
CA SER A 198 -19.03 7.65 -2.42
C SER A 198 -19.74 7.31 -3.76
N ASN A 199 -19.03 6.63 -4.65
CA ASN A 199 -19.54 6.23 -5.97
C ASN A 199 -19.44 4.72 -6.17
N TYR A 200 -19.75 3.95 -5.13
CA TYR A 200 -19.69 2.50 -5.18
C TYR A 200 -20.35 1.93 -6.44
N ASN A 201 -19.55 1.22 -7.25
CA ASN A 201 -19.99 0.53 -8.44
C ASN A 201 -19.77 -0.98 -8.26
N PRO A 202 -20.82 -1.77 -7.94
CA PRO A 202 -20.69 -3.18 -7.62
C PRO A 202 -20.03 -4.01 -8.72
N GLN A 203 -20.34 -3.72 -9.98
CA GLN A 203 -19.80 -4.48 -11.11
C GLN A 203 -18.29 -4.25 -11.25
N SER A 204 -17.85 -3.00 -11.30
CA SER A 204 -16.43 -2.65 -11.42
C SER A 204 -15.65 -3.03 -10.17
N TYR A 205 -16.24 -2.81 -8.98
CA TYR A 205 -15.64 -3.22 -7.71
C TYR A 205 -15.40 -4.72 -7.63
N ASN A 206 -16.41 -5.55 -7.94
CA ASN A 206 -16.30 -7.00 -7.81
C ASN A 206 -15.24 -7.58 -8.75
N ASP A 207 -15.16 -7.11 -10.00
CA ASP A 207 -14.12 -7.53 -10.94
C ASP A 207 -12.73 -7.07 -10.47
N ALA A 208 -12.58 -5.80 -10.10
CA ALA A 208 -11.30 -5.27 -9.61
C ALA A 208 -10.83 -5.97 -8.32
N PHE A 209 -11.76 -6.25 -7.40
CA PHE A 209 -11.46 -6.97 -6.15
C PHE A 209 -11.04 -8.42 -6.41
N ALA A 210 -11.68 -9.09 -7.35
CA ALA A 210 -11.27 -10.43 -7.78
C ALA A 210 -9.88 -10.44 -8.40
N ARG A 211 -9.56 -9.46 -9.27
CA ARG A 211 -8.21 -9.30 -9.86
C ARG A 211 -7.16 -8.96 -8.82
N MET A 212 -7.46 -8.07 -7.88
CA MET A 212 -6.59 -7.78 -6.74
C MET A 212 -6.30 -9.05 -5.94
N THR A 213 -7.34 -9.82 -5.60
CA THR A 213 -7.21 -11.09 -4.87
C THR A 213 -6.31 -12.09 -5.61
N ALA A 214 -6.51 -12.25 -6.91
CA ALA A 214 -5.67 -13.12 -7.74
C ALA A 214 -4.21 -12.63 -7.78
N ARG A 215 -3.97 -11.32 -7.86
CA ARG A 215 -2.64 -10.74 -7.85
C ARG A 215 -1.94 -10.93 -6.51
N LEU A 216 -2.66 -10.75 -5.39
CA LEU A 216 -2.14 -11.01 -4.04
C LEU A 216 -1.77 -12.49 -3.86
N LYS A 217 -2.60 -13.42 -4.34
CA LYS A 217 -2.28 -14.87 -4.35
C LYS A 217 -1.03 -15.16 -5.18
N THR A 218 -0.84 -14.53 -6.30
CA THR A 218 0.37 -14.68 -7.12
C THR A 218 1.62 -14.18 -6.36
N ALA A 219 1.50 -13.07 -5.62
CA ALA A 219 2.62 -12.48 -4.88
C ALA A 219 3.02 -13.26 -3.64
N PHE A 220 2.07 -13.89 -2.94
CA PHE A 220 2.28 -14.51 -1.62
C PHE A 220 1.97 -16.01 -1.54
N GLY A 221 1.32 -16.58 -2.53
CA GLY A 221 0.64 -17.88 -2.45
C GLY A 221 -0.74 -17.78 -1.81
N ASP A 222 -1.45 -18.89 -1.65
CA ASP A 222 -2.76 -18.89 -1.00
C ASP A 222 -2.64 -18.55 0.49
N ALA A 223 -3.32 -17.49 0.92
CA ALA A 223 -3.33 -17.05 2.32
C ALA A 223 -3.89 -18.13 3.27
N SER A 224 -4.84 -18.94 2.78
CA SER A 224 -5.48 -20.03 3.52
C SER A 224 -4.64 -21.32 3.64
N ALA A 225 -3.58 -21.47 2.84
CA ALA A 225 -2.80 -22.73 2.76
C ALA A 225 -1.74 -22.87 3.88
N ARG A 226 -1.60 -21.92 4.80
CA ARG A 226 -0.49 -21.87 5.76
C ARG A 226 -0.89 -21.92 7.23
N ASN A 227 -2.12 -22.32 7.56
CA ASN A 227 -2.47 -22.66 8.93
C ASN A 227 -2.53 -24.19 9.07
N PRO A 228 -1.52 -24.83 9.71
CA PRO A 228 -1.65 -26.20 10.20
C PRO A 228 -2.59 -26.25 11.41
#